data_4a6f7e4155501db14c3f51dfcfcab5ae
#
_entry.id   4a6f7e4155501db14c3f51dfcfcab5ae
#
_cell.length_a   1.000
_cell.length_b   1.000
_cell.length_c   1.000
_cell.angle_alpha   90.00
_cell.angle_beta   90.00
_cell.angle_gamma   90.00
#
_symmetry.space_group_name_H-M   'P 1'
#
loop_
_entity.id
_entity.type
_entity.pdbx_description
1 polymer ?
#
loop_
_entity_poly.entity_id
_entity_poly.type
_entity_poly.pdbx_seq_one_letter_code
_entity_poly.pdbx_strand_id
1 'polypeptide(L)'
;MKGEGCSGCFPNGCTRSRAECDKVLLIPPQLLEMPEGPSVRKFQLLTSPFVGQVVAKVGGSSRKLSVKDLNALRLQDSQVHGKNLYLAFVAAEGPFGPTAEETALQREAACGAQCPARGQQGQGGAPHPSSQDEELQEPQHSRSEAPEAAEGRGNWLRIHFGMFGSVRANEFSRANRANKRGDWKDPVPRLVLHFESGGFLVFYNCRMLWCSSPRADPASDILSVEFHRGRALRALCAPDPICYTLLDQRHFSGLGNIIKNEILYLARIHPLTPGSLLALSDLERLLDCAVQFSSEWLHNKLCGQGLHPQVYQKEQCPLGHPLMKGTFGPSGGFKRLTWWCPQCQPVVLPGDGDPSPVTE
;
A
#
# COMPACT_ATOMS: atom_id res chain seq x y z
N MET A 1 -54.22 0.91 16.12
CA MET A 1 -54.40 0.90 14.66
C MET A 1 -53.03 0.96 14.01
N LYS A 2 -52.71 -0.10 13.26
CA LYS A 2 -51.80 -0.23 12.10
C LYS A 2 -50.38 0.36 12.29
N GLY A 3 -49.28 -0.34 12.36
CA GLY A 3 -48.90 -1.62 11.72
C GLY A 3 -48.39 -1.38 10.32
N GLU A 4 -47.08 -1.23 10.12
CA GLU A 4 -46.45 -1.55 8.84
C GLU A 4 -45.08 -2.17 9.10
N GLY A 5 -44.94 -3.37 8.59
CA GLY A 5 -43.84 -4.26 8.85
C GLY A 5 -42.67 -4.04 7.88
N CYS A 6 -41.47 -4.29 8.37
CA CYS A 6 -40.28 -4.59 7.58
C CYS A 6 -40.30 -6.06 7.15
N SER A 7 -40.53 -6.27 5.86
CA SER A 7 -40.40 -7.54 5.17
C SER A 7 -38.99 -7.66 4.61
N GLY A 8 -38.25 -8.71 4.99
CA GLY A 8 -36.96 -9.05 4.41
C GLY A 8 -35.98 -9.74 5.36
N CYS A 9 -36.38 -10.79 6.05
CA CYS A 9 -35.47 -11.70 6.73
C CYS A 9 -35.33 -12.99 5.93
N PHE A 10 -34.09 -13.30 5.50
CA PHE A 10 -33.72 -14.63 5.02
C PHE A 10 -33.58 -15.61 6.20
N PRO A 11 -33.91 -16.89 6.01
CA PRO A 11 -33.95 -17.86 7.08
C PRO A 11 -32.59 -18.54 7.29
N ASN A 12 -31.84 -18.12 8.29
CA ASN A 12 -30.91 -18.99 9.03
C ASN A 12 -30.64 -18.34 10.38
N GLY A 13 -31.09 -19.03 11.41
CA GLY A 13 -31.26 -18.56 12.77
C GLY A 13 -29.99 -18.02 13.42
N CYS A 14 -30.02 -16.75 13.76
CA CYS A 14 -29.15 -16.16 14.76
C CYS A 14 -30.00 -15.75 15.97
N THR A 15 -30.07 -16.62 16.97
CA THR A 15 -30.66 -16.32 18.28
C THR A 15 -29.63 -15.62 19.15
N ARG A 16 -29.32 -14.36 18.86
CA ARG A 16 -28.62 -13.50 19.81
C ARG A 16 -29.60 -12.49 20.39
N SER A 17 -29.65 -12.45 21.71
CA SER A 17 -30.47 -11.50 22.44
C SER A 17 -30.03 -10.05 22.19
N ARG A 18 -31.02 -9.15 22.23
CA ARG A 18 -30.81 -7.69 22.04
C ARG A 18 -29.78 -7.08 23.03
N ALA A 19 -29.52 -7.74 24.15
CA ALA A 19 -28.57 -7.34 25.19
C ALA A 19 -27.08 -7.67 24.82
N GLU A 20 -26.84 -8.52 23.83
CA GLU A 20 -25.50 -8.85 23.36
C GLU A 20 -25.00 -7.91 22.21
N CYS A 21 -25.91 -7.17 21.57
CA CYS A 21 -25.57 -6.18 20.56
C CYS A 21 -24.99 -4.88 21.16
N ASP A 22 -25.22 -4.57 22.43
CA ASP A 22 -24.79 -3.31 23.05
C ASP A 22 -23.38 -3.36 23.64
N LYS A 23 -22.72 -4.51 23.60
CA LYS A 23 -21.26 -4.59 23.85
C LYS A 23 -20.46 -4.44 22.56
N VAL A 24 -20.72 -3.40 21.79
CA VAL A 24 -19.76 -2.88 20.85
C VAL A 24 -18.62 -2.29 21.69
N LEU A 25 -17.60 -3.11 21.93
CA LEU A 25 -16.31 -2.66 22.45
C LEU A 25 -15.89 -1.48 21.57
N LEU A 26 -15.92 -0.29 22.16
CA LEU A 26 -15.39 0.94 21.55
C LEU A 26 -13.93 0.69 21.20
N ILE A 27 -13.68 0.23 19.96
CA ILE A 27 -12.34 0.19 19.40
C ILE A 27 -11.84 1.62 19.43
N PRO A 28 -10.69 1.91 20.07
CA PRO A 28 -10.20 3.27 20.10
C PRO A 28 -10.08 3.77 18.65
N PRO A 29 -10.59 4.96 18.34
CA PRO A 29 -10.64 5.50 16.97
C PRO A 29 -9.27 5.57 16.28
N GLN A 30 -8.19 5.41 17.03
CA GLN A 30 -6.80 5.39 16.52
C GLN A 30 -6.45 4.14 15.68
N LEU A 31 -7.12 3.01 15.88
CA LEU A 31 -6.91 1.79 15.09
C LEU A 31 -7.53 1.88 13.68
N LEU A 32 -8.53 2.74 13.53
CA LEU A 32 -9.28 2.90 12.27
C LEU A 32 -8.52 3.65 11.18
N GLU A 33 -7.40 4.31 11.50
CA GLU A 33 -6.76 5.30 10.62
C GLU A 33 -5.28 5.02 10.31
N MET A 34 -4.82 3.76 10.42
CA MET A 34 -3.48 3.40 9.93
C MET A 34 -3.60 2.80 8.52
N PRO A 35 -3.33 3.61 7.46
CA PRO A 35 -3.47 3.12 6.09
C PRO A 35 -2.41 2.06 5.77
N GLU A 36 -2.87 0.84 5.54
CA GLU A 36 -2.14 -0.23 4.89
C GLU A 36 -2.81 -0.54 3.55
N GLY A 37 -2.34 -1.50 2.78
CA GLY A 37 -2.87 -1.84 1.46
C GLY A 37 -4.40 -1.81 1.35
N PRO A 38 -5.13 -2.50 2.25
CA PRO A 38 -6.61 -2.49 2.23
C PRO A 38 -7.23 -1.09 2.36
N SER A 39 -6.61 -0.21 3.16
CA SER A 39 -7.11 1.17 3.30
C SER A 39 -6.90 1.97 2.03
N VAL A 40 -5.71 1.84 1.41
CA VAL A 40 -5.38 2.61 0.20
C VAL A 40 -6.18 2.10 -1.00
N ARG A 41 -6.46 0.79 -1.07
CA ARG A 41 -7.37 0.22 -2.08
C ARG A 41 -8.80 0.79 -1.94
N LYS A 42 -9.34 0.91 -0.72
CA LYS A 42 -10.60 1.61 -0.49
C LYS A 42 -10.55 3.07 -0.95
N PHE A 43 -9.43 3.78 -0.73
CA PHE A 43 -9.28 5.16 -1.16
C PHE A 43 -9.30 5.29 -2.69
N GLN A 44 -8.68 4.36 -3.40
CA GLN A 44 -8.75 4.30 -4.86
C GLN A 44 -10.19 4.13 -5.35
N LEU A 45 -10.97 3.25 -4.72
CA LEU A 45 -12.39 3.07 -5.04
C LEU A 45 -13.23 4.33 -4.78
N LEU A 46 -12.87 5.16 -3.78
CA LEU A 46 -13.53 6.45 -3.55
C LEU A 46 -13.17 7.48 -4.63
N THR A 47 -12.00 7.39 -5.25
CA THR A 47 -11.56 8.32 -6.30
C THR A 47 -12.04 7.90 -7.70
N SER A 48 -12.29 6.61 -7.93
CA SER A 48 -12.69 6.05 -9.24
C SER A 48 -13.92 6.72 -9.87
N PRO A 49 -15.00 7.09 -9.14
CA PRO A 49 -16.15 7.75 -9.72
C PRO A 49 -15.86 9.15 -10.31
N PHE A 50 -14.72 9.73 -9.98
CA PHE A 50 -14.30 11.04 -10.47
C PHE A 50 -13.36 10.96 -11.68
N VAL A 51 -12.98 9.76 -12.10
CA VAL A 51 -12.20 9.55 -13.32
C VAL A 51 -13.02 10.01 -14.54
N GLY A 52 -12.37 10.73 -15.44
CA GLY A 52 -13.01 11.38 -16.60
C GLY A 52 -13.50 12.81 -16.34
N GLN A 53 -13.58 13.24 -15.07
CA GLN A 53 -14.11 14.56 -14.73
C GLN A 53 -13.01 15.63 -14.70
N VAL A 54 -13.39 16.88 -15.01
CA VAL A 54 -12.50 18.04 -14.97
C VAL A 54 -12.55 18.70 -13.59
N VAL A 55 -11.39 19.10 -13.10
CA VAL A 55 -11.24 19.81 -11.82
C VAL A 55 -11.63 21.27 -11.98
N ALA A 56 -12.75 21.67 -11.40
CA ALA A 56 -13.27 23.03 -11.45
C ALA A 56 -12.62 23.98 -10.46
N LYS A 57 -12.25 23.45 -9.27
CA LYS A 57 -11.65 24.27 -8.20
C LYS A 57 -10.75 23.40 -7.33
N VAL A 58 -9.62 23.96 -6.93
CA VAL A 58 -8.66 23.31 -6.07
C VAL A 58 -8.46 24.10 -4.78
N GLY A 59 -8.41 23.40 -3.64
CA GLY A 59 -8.14 23.96 -2.33
C GLY A 59 -7.19 23.07 -1.52
N GLY A 60 -6.86 23.51 -0.33
CA GLY A 60 -6.05 22.73 0.62
C GLY A 60 -4.85 23.48 1.17
N SER A 61 -4.16 22.85 2.12
CA SER A 61 -3.04 23.44 2.87
C SER A 61 -1.67 22.96 2.38
N SER A 62 -1.59 22.23 1.26
CA SER A 62 -0.32 21.74 0.71
C SER A 62 0.57 22.90 0.29
N ARG A 63 1.82 22.93 0.82
CA ARG A 63 2.83 23.93 0.44
C ARG A 63 3.80 23.42 -0.62
N LYS A 64 3.92 22.09 -0.79
CA LYS A 64 4.86 21.46 -1.72
C LYS A 64 4.26 21.20 -3.11
N LEU A 65 2.94 21.22 -3.20
CA LEU A 65 2.21 21.07 -4.44
C LEU A 65 1.64 22.44 -4.81
N SER A 66 1.92 22.92 -6.00
CA SER A 66 1.18 24.05 -6.54
C SER A 66 -0.23 23.55 -6.87
N VAL A 67 -1.15 23.73 -5.89
CA VAL A 67 -2.53 23.25 -6.04
C VAL A 67 -3.24 23.92 -7.22
N LYS A 68 -2.79 25.11 -7.65
CA LYS A 68 -3.33 25.82 -8.81
C LYS A 68 -3.08 25.06 -10.11
N ASP A 69 -2.01 24.28 -10.19
CA ASP A 69 -1.63 23.51 -11.38
C ASP A 69 -2.61 22.36 -11.70
N LEU A 70 -3.48 22.01 -10.76
CA LEU A 70 -4.51 20.97 -10.95
C LEU A 70 -5.83 21.54 -11.48
N ASN A 71 -6.02 22.84 -11.45
CA ASN A 71 -7.26 23.47 -11.94
C ASN A 71 -7.39 23.31 -13.44
N ALA A 72 -8.59 23.05 -13.92
CA ALA A 72 -8.91 22.79 -15.33
C ALA A 72 -8.22 21.53 -15.93
N LEU A 73 -7.61 20.67 -15.08
CA LEU A 73 -7.14 19.37 -15.54
C LEU A 73 -8.24 18.32 -15.40
N ARG A 74 -8.23 17.34 -16.31
CA ARG A 74 -9.08 16.14 -16.24
C ARG A 74 -8.37 15.08 -15.40
N LEU A 75 -9.05 14.51 -14.43
CA LEU A 75 -8.60 13.29 -13.74
C LEU A 75 -8.78 12.11 -14.72
N GLN A 76 -7.69 11.67 -15.33
CA GLN A 76 -7.71 10.65 -16.37
C GLN A 76 -7.75 9.23 -15.81
N ASP A 77 -7.03 8.97 -14.71
CA ASP A 77 -6.92 7.63 -14.15
C ASP A 77 -6.67 7.69 -12.64
N SER A 78 -7.01 6.60 -11.95
CA SER A 78 -6.79 6.39 -10.51
C SER A 78 -6.30 4.98 -10.26
N GLN A 79 -5.04 4.83 -9.86
CA GLN A 79 -4.39 3.55 -9.60
C GLN A 79 -3.94 3.46 -8.15
N VAL A 80 -3.83 2.23 -7.64
CA VAL A 80 -3.23 1.95 -6.33
C VAL A 80 -2.15 0.89 -6.49
N HIS A 81 -1.05 1.10 -5.77
CA HIS A 81 -0.01 0.10 -5.62
C HIS A 81 0.48 0.12 -4.17
N GLY A 82 0.24 -0.97 -3.47
CA GLY A 82 0.56 -1.12 -2.06
C GLY A 82 -0.03 0.00 -1.20
N LYS A 83 0.83 0.87 -0.69
CA LYS A 83 0.45 1.99 0.19
C LYS A 83 0.41 3.35 -0.51
N ASN A 84 0.46 3.38 -1.83
CA ASN A 84 0.43 4.59 -2.63
C ASN A 84 -0.81 4.61 -3.53
N LEU A 85 -1.47 5.76 -3.57
CA LEU A 85 -2.50 6.10 -4.53
C LEU A 85 -1.88 7.00 -5.60
N TYR A 86 -2.19 6.73 -6.86
CA TYR A 86 -1.72 7.49 -8.01
C TYR A 86 -2.92 8.04 -8.77
N LEU A 87 -2.91 9.34 -9.03
CA LEU A 87 -3.94 10.04 -9.81
C LEU A 87 -3.27 10.66 -11.04
N ALA A 88 -3.73 10.27 -12.23
CA ALA A 88 -3.27 10.87 -13.48
C ALA A 88 -4.09 12.10 -13.82
N PHE A 89 -3.43 13.17 -14.22
CA PHE A 89 -4.07 14.40 -14.67
C PHE A 89 -3.56 14.78 -16.05
N VAL A 90 -4.48 15.16 -16.93
CA VAL A 90 -4.19 15.64 -18.30
C VAL A 90 -4.91 16.96 -18.53
N ALA A 91 -4.46 17.73 -19.51
CA ALA A 91 -5.19 18.91 -19.95
C ALA A 91 -6.61 18.50 -20.36
N ALA A 92 -7.63 19.23 -19.90
CA ALA A 92 -8.96 19.05 -20.46
C ALA A 92 -8.90 19.52 -21.90
N GLU A 93 -9.24 18.64 -22.85
CA GLU A 93 -9.40 19.05 -24.24
C GLU A 93 -10.44 20.17 -24.30
N GLY A 94 -10.08 21.29 -24.91
CA GLY A 94 -11.03 22.38 -25.15
C GLY A 94 -12.18 21.88 -26.03
N PRO A 95 -13.30 22.63 -26.14
CA PRO A 95 -14.43 22.27 -27.00
C PRO A 95 -14.05 22.14 -28.47
N PHE A 96 -12.84 22.49 -28.87
CA PHE A 96 -12.24 22.24 -30.17
C PHE A 96 -11.08 21.22 -29.94
N GLY A 97 -11.39 19.92 -30.01
CA GLY A 97 -10.39 18.89 -30.22
C GLY A 97 -9.65 19.15 -31.56
N PRO A 98 -8.42 18.60 -31.74
CA PRO A 98 -7.68 18.76 -32.97
C PRO A 98 -8.57 18.34 -34.15
N THR A 99 -8.71 19.21 -35.13
CA THR A 99 -9.48 18.91 -36.35
C THR A 99 -8.85 17.68 -37.01
N ALA A 100 -9.66 16.92 -37.75
CA ALA A 100 -9.18 15.73 -38.45
C ALA A 100 -7.93 16.02 -39.32
N GLU A 101 -7.75 17.28 -39.74
CA GLU A 101 -6.58 17.78 -40.51
C GLU A 101 -5.29 17.87 -39.62
N GLU A 102 -5.38 18.31 -38.35
CA GLU A 102 -4.21 18.36 -37.47
C GLU A 102 -3.74 16.95 -37.10
N THR A 103 -4.66 15.98 -36.97
CA THR A 103 -4.31 14.58 -36.72
C THR A 103 -3.64 13.93 -37.96
N ALA A 104 -4.00 14.36 -39.17
CA ALA A 104 -3.39 13.92 -40.43
C ALA A 104 -1.95 14.47 -40.58
N LEU A 105 -1.74 15.75 -40.28
CA LEU A 105 -0.42 16.39 -40.31
C LEU A 105 0.57 15.81 -39.30
N GLN A 106 0.11 15.42 -38.11
CA GLN A 106 0.95 14.74 -37.10
C GLN A 106 1.30 13.31 -37.53
N ARG A 107 0.44 12.61 -38.27
CA ARG A 107 0.74 11.27 -38.81
C ARG A 107 1.75 11.35 -39.97
N GLU A 108 1.67 12.37 -40.84
CA GLU A 108 2.65 12.56 -41.93
C GLU A 108 4.03 12.96 -41.40
N ALA A 109 4.10 13.79 -40.36
CA ALA A 109 5.37 14.15 -39.72
C ALA A 109 6.07 12.96 -39.05
N ALA A 110 5.31 11.96 -38.54
CA ALA A 110 5.86 10.75 -37.94
C ALA A 110 6.33 9.71 -38.96
N CYS A 111 5.88 9.79 -40.23
CA CYS A 111 6.22 8.85 -41.30
C CYS A 111 7.48 9.26 -42.10
N GLY A 112 7.98 10.50 -41.94
CA GLY A 112 9.08 11.07 -42.71
C GLY A 112 10.52 10.73 -42.22
N ALA A 113 10.69 9.96 -41.19
CA ALA A 113 11.98 9.70 -40.55
C ALA A 113 12.46 8.23 -40.61
N GLN A 114 12.32 7.59 -41.79
CA GLN A 114 12.99 6.31 -42.04
C GLN A 114 13.36 6.17 -43.51
N CYS A 115 14.62 6.43 -43.85
CA CYS A 115 15.28 5.77 -44.97
C CYS A 115 16.79 5.67 -44.74
N PRO A 116 17.43 4.54 -45.08
CA PRO A 116 18.76 4.16 -44.64
C PRO A 116 19.84 4.53 -45.68
N ALA A 117 21.00 4.90 -45.23
CA ALA A 117 22.22 4.93 -46.07
C ALA A 117 23.19 3.79 -45.71
N ARG A 118 23.52 3.05 -46.72
CA ARG A 118 24.38 1.86 -46.83
C ARG A 118 25.85 2.22 -47.02
N GLY A 119 26.76 1.45 -46.39
CA GLY A 119 28.13 1.20 -46.88
C GLY A 119 29.22 1.97 -46.14
N GLN A 120 30.27 1.40 -45.59
CA GLN A 120 31.29 0.52 -46.15
C GLN A 120 32.25 0.04 -45.05
N GLN A 121 32.88 -1.04 -45.33
CA GLN A 121 33.89 -1.84 -44.62
C GLN A 121 35.19 -1.10 -44.24
N GLY A 122 35.85 -1.54 -43.17
CA GLY A 122 37.26 -1.28 -42.88
C GLY A 122 37.79 -2.15 -41.73
N GLN A 123 38.72 -3.04 -42.05
CA GLN A 123 39.35 -4.08 -41.27
C GLN A 123 40.38 -3.55 -40.26
N GLY A 124 40.66 -4.33 -39.18
CA GLY A 124 42.03 -4.52 -38.75
C GLY A 124 42.37 -4.30 -37.27
N GLY A 125 42.72 -5.35 -36.56
CA GLY A 125 43.83 -5.36 -35.63
C GLY A 125 43.55 -5.49 -34.13
N ALA A 126 43.60 -6.70 -33.61
CA ALA A 126 43.95 -6.97 -32.21
C ALA A 126 45.49 -6.83 -32.02
N PRO A 127 46.00 -6.61 -30.80
CA PRO A 127 46.31 -7.71 -29.90
C PRO A 127 46.13 -7.42 -28.39
N HIS A 128 45.93 -8.48 -27.63
CA HIS A 128 46.14 -8.70 -26.20
C HIS A 128 47.67 -8.78 -25.86
N PRO A 129 48.10 -8.94 -24.56
CA PRO A 129 47.50 -8.77 -23.21
C PRO A 129 48.46 -8.06 -22.22
N SER A 130 48.00 -7.72 -21.02
CA SER A 130 48.75 -7.97 -19.76
C SER A 130 47.91 -7.71 -18.50
N SER A 131 48.00 -8.69 -17.65
CA SER A 131 47.57 -8.78 -16.26
C SER A 131 48.19 -7.71 -15.36
N GLN A 132 47.42 -7.15 -14.45
CA GLN A 132 47.88 -6.81 -13.08
C GLN A 132 46.67 -6.74 -12.13
N ASP A 133 46.86 -7.41 -10.99
CA ASP A 133 45.96 -7.48 -9.83
C ASP A 133 45.83 -6.09 -9.19
N GLU A 134 44.62 -5.69 -8.87
CA GLU A 134 44.37 -4.65 -7.88
C GLU A 134 43.15 -5.01 -6.98
N GLU A 135 43.42 -4.84 -5.73
CA GLU A 135 42.82 -5.11 -4.48
C GLU A 135 41.37 -4.60 -4.34
N LEU A 136 40.49 -5.45 -3.81
CA LEU A 136 39.10 -5.18 -3.45
C LEU A 136 39.02 -4.14 -2.32
N GLN A 137 38.54 -2.95 -2.60
CA GLN A 137 37.99 -2.04 -1.59
C GLN A 137 36.48 -1.91 -1.81
N GLU A 138 35.72 -2.37 -0.82
CA GLU A 138 34.27 -2.19 -0.76
C GLU A 138 33.89 -0.70 -0.66
N PRO A 139 32.94 -0.19 -1.44
CA PRO A 139 32.39 1.15 -1.21
C PRO A 139 31.27 1.11 -0.18
N GLN A 140 31.49 1.80 0.91
CA GLN A 140 30.52 2.18 1.91
C GLN A 140 29.35 2.94 1.25
N HIS A 141 28.16 2.36 1.25
CA HIS A 141 26.93 3.00 0.80
C HIS A 141 26.34 3.89 1.91
N SER A 142 26.84 5.11 2.02
CA SER A 142 26.06 6.23 2.55
C SER A 142 25.13 6.73 1.45
N ARG A 143 23.87 6.27 1.45
CA ARG A 143 22.83 6.83 0.59
C ARG A 143 22.39 8.18 1.15
N SER A 144 23.07 9.25 0.78
CA SER A 144 22.51 10.58 0.69
C SER A 144 21.50 10.56 -0.47
N GLU A 145 20.23 10.81 -0.18
CA GLU A 145 19.25 11.11 -1.23
C GLU A 145 19.73 12.38 -1.95
N ALA A 146 20.30 12.21 -3.12
CA ALA A 146 20.58 13.31 -4.03
C ALA A 146 19.23 13.97 -4.41
N PRO A 147 19.16 15.31 -4.55
CA PRO A 147 17.97 15.98 -5.04
C PRO A 147 17.70 15.51 -6.48
N GLU A 148 16.57 14.83 -6.69
CA GLU A 148 16.06 14.48 -8.02
C GLU A 148 16.00 15.78 -8.86
N ALA A 149 16.89 15.88 -9.83
CA ALA A 149 16.88 16.93 -10.84
C ALA A 149 15.50 17.00 -11.49
N ALA A 150 15.06 18.21 -11.84
CA ALA A 150 13.79 18.53 -12.47
C ALA A 150 13.64 17.81 -13.84
N GLU A 151 13.30 16.52 -13.79
CA GLU A 151 12.71 15.80 -14.91
C GLU A 151 11.30 16.36 -15.13
N GLY A 152 10.94 16.60 -16.39
CA GLY A 152 9.70 17.26 -16.79
C GLY A 152 8.51 16.79 -15.98
N ARG A 153 7.64 17.75 -15.56
CA ARG A 153 6.47 17.50 -14.69
C ARG A 153 5.68 16.32 -15.23
N GLY A 154 5.80 15.17 -14.57
CA GLY A 154 4.97 14.01 -14.87
C GLY A 154 3.50 14.33 -14.59
N ASN A 155 2.61 13.64 -15.25
CA ASN A 155 1.16 13.83 -15.14
C ASN A 155 0.53 12.98 -14.02
N TRP A 156 1.32 12.28 -13.23
CA TRP A 156 0.85 11.45 -12.12
C TRP A 156 1.14 12.08 -10.76
N LEU A 157 0.12 12.20 -9.95
CA LEU A 157 0.23 12.62 -8.55
C LEU A 157 0.26 11.39 -7.66
N ARG A 158 1.45 11.06 -7.10
CA ARG A 158 1.60 10.02 -6.09
C ARG A 158 1.20 10.55 -4.73
N ILE A 159 0.32 9.85 -4.04
CA ILE A 159 -0.20 10.19 -2.71
C ILE A 159 0.14 9.06 -1.74
N HIS A 160 0.91 9.37 -0.70
CA HIS A 160 1.26 8.46 0.39
C HIS A 160 0.64 8.96 1.70
N PHE A 161 -0.10 8.09 2.37
CA PHE A 161 -0.94 8.48 3.50
C PHE A 161 -0.24 8.46 4.86
N GLY A 162 0.94 7.85 4.98
CA GLY A 162 1.65 7.76 6.25
C GLY A 162 0.79 7.16 7.37
N MET A 163 0.85 7.74 8.56
CA MET A 163 -0.07 7.45 9.66
C MET A 163 -1.22 8.45 9.66
N PHE A 164 -2.46 7.98 9.87
CA PHE A 164 -3.68 8.80 9.97
C PHE A 164 -4.08 9.57 8.70
N GLY A 165 -3.54 9.18 7.54
CA GLY A 165 -3.98 9.76 6.28
C GLY A 165 -5.31 9.18 5.84
N SER A 166 -6.14 9.98 5.15
CA SER A 166 -7.45 9.55 4.66
C SER A 166 -7.90 10.29 3.42
N VAL A 167 -8.86 9.70 2.71
CA VAL A 167 -9.61 10.32 1.61
C VAL A 167 -11.08 10.30 1.97
N ARG A 168 -11.78 11.37 1.66
CA ARG A 168 -13.23 11.49 1.74
C ARG A 168 -13.79 11.94 0.40
N ALA A 169 -14.95 11.41 0.04
CA ALA A 169 -15.68 11.84 -1.14
C ALA A 169 -16.98 12.51 -0.69
N ASN A 170 -17.22 13.73 -1.16
CA ASN A 170 -18.42 14.52 -0.89
C ASN A 170 -18.69 14.89 0.58
N GLU A 171 -17.68 14.72 1.44
CA GLU A 171 -17.79 15.08 2.85
C GLU A 171 -16.46 15.59 3.41
N PHE A 172 -16.52 16.52 4.38
CA PHE A 172 -15.36 16.92 5.17
C PHE A 172 -15.31 16.14 6.48
N SER A 173 -14.11 15.76 6.90
CA SER A 173 -13.91 15.18 8.24
C SER A 173 -14.22 16.18 9.32
N ARG A 174 -14.98 15.73 10.34
CA ARG A 174 -15.23 16.48 11.55
C ARG A 174 -14.31 16.03 12.67
N ALA A 175 -14.08 16.91 13.62
CA ALA A 175 -13.37 16.54 14.84
C ALA A 175 -14.16 15.48 15.60
N ASN A 176 -13.55 14.34 15.89
CA ASN A 176 -14.12 13.27 16.69
C ASN A 176 -13.62 13.25 18.14
N ARG A 177 -12.69 14.15 18.46
CA ARG A 177 -12.14 14.38 19.82
C ARG A 177 -11.55 15.78 19.92
N ALA A 178 -11.48 16.28 21.13
CA ALA A 178 -10.72 17.49 21.42
C ALA A 178 -9.22 17.26 21.22
N ASN A 179 -8.49 18.29 20.81
CA ASN A 179 -7.04 18.27 20.73
C ASN A 179 -6.40 18.29 22.15
N LYS A 180 -5.08 18.31 22.25
CA LYS A 180 -4.36 18.35 23.54
C LYS A 180 -4.67 19.58 24.41
N ARG A 181 -5.26 20.63 23.80
CA ARG A 181 -5.66 21.88 24.49
C ARG A 181 -7.15 21.91 24.85
N GLY A 182 -7.89 20.84 24.54
CA GLY A 182 -9.33 20.76 24.75
C GLY A 182 -10.20 21.34 23.62
N ASP A 183 -9.59 21.84 22.52
CA ASP A 183 -10.35 22.44 21.41
C ASP A 183 -10.86 21.36 20.44
N TRP A 184 -12.07 21.50 19.97
CA TRP A 184 -12.68 20.72 18.91
C TRP A 184 -12.43 21.39 17.56
N LYS A 185 -11.31 21.05 16.91
CA LYS A 185 -10.95 21.61 15.59
C LYS A 185 -11.02 20.55 14.54
N ASP A 186 -11.81 20.82 13.50
CA ASP A 186 -11.89 19.95 12.33
C ASP A 186 -10.51 19.79 11.67
N PRO A 187 -10.20 18.59 11.15
CA PRO A 187 -8.95 18.37 10.43
C PRO A 187 -8.83 19.29 9.22
N VAL A 188 -7.63 19.85 9.02
CA VAL A 188 -7.35 20.70 7.86
C VAL A 188 -7.01 19.87 6.65
N PRO A 189 -7.73 19.99 5.53
CA PRO A 189 -7.42 19.26 4.30
C PRO A 189 -6.05 19.63 3.75
N ARG A 190 -5.33 18.63 3.22
CA ARG A 190 -4.08 18.82 2.47
C ARG A 190 -4.35 19.18 1.01
N LEU A 191 -5.41 18.58 0.42
CA LEU A 191 -5.88 18.83 -0.93
C LEU A 191 -7.40 18.65 -0.96
N VAL A 192 -8.08 19.52 -1.70
CA VAL A 192 -9.50 19.42 -2.03
C VAL A 192 -9.63 19.61 -3.54
N LEU A 193 -10.26 18.66 -4.22
CA LEU A 193 -10.55 18.71 -5.64
C LEU A 193 -12.07 18.78 -5.81
N HIS A 194 -12.59 19.90 -6.35
CA HIS A 194 -13.98 20.02 -6.76
C HIS A 194 -14.06 19.77 -8.28
N PHE A 195 -15.03 19.02 -8.70
CA PHE A 195 -15.20 18.61 -10.10
C PHE A 195 -16.38 19.34 -10.75
N GLU A 196 -16.30 19.61 -12.08
CA GLU A 196 -17.32 20.33 -12.85
C GLU A 196 -18.67 19.63 -12.84
N SER A 197 -18.67 18.30 -12.95
CA SER A 197 -19.89 17.49 -12.92
C SER A 197 -20.52 17.35 -11.52
N GLY A 198 -19.94 18.05 -10.52
CA GLY A 198 -20.36 18.01 -9.14
C GLY A 198 -19.52 17.05 -8.28
N GLY A 199 -19.62 17.20 -6.98
CA GLY A 199 -18.88 16.42 -6.02
C GLY A 199 -17.44 16.90 -5.81
N PHE A 200 -16.77 16.30 -4.82
CA PHE A 200 -15.41 16.68 -4.46
C PHE A 200 -14.69 15.56 -3.71
N LEU A 201 -13.36 15.57 -3.80
CA LEU A 201 -12.45 14.72 -3.04
C LEU A 201 -11.66 15.54 -2.03
N VAL A 202 -11.49 15.00 -0.83
CA VAL A 202 -10.75 15.65 0.25
C VAL A 202 -9.69 14.70 0.79
N PHE A 203 -8.43 15.16 0.81
CA PHE A 203 -7.28 14.40 1.26
C PHE A 203 -6.70 14.98 2.54
N TYR A 204 -6.49 14.13 3.55
CA TYR A 204 -5.96 14.49 4.85
C TYR A 204 -4.66 13.77 5.17
N ASN A 205 -3.76 14.42 5.91
CA ASN A 205 -2.52 13.84 6.46
C ASN A 205 -1.70 13.00 5.46
N CYS A 206 -1.60 13.46 4.21
CA CYS A 206 -0.88 12.78 3.15
C CYS A 206 0.31 13.58 2.63
N ARG A 207 1.26 12.87 2.03
CA ARG A 207 2.36 13.44 1.23
C ARG A 207 2.03 13.25 -0.23
N MET A 208 2.26 14.27 -1.03
CA MET A 208 1.96 14.28 -2.45
C MET A 208 3.20 14.71 -3.23
N LEU A 209 3.49 14.00 -4.31
CA LEU A 209 4.62 14.24 -5.22
C LEU A 209 4.18 13.95 -6.65
N TRP A 210 4.58 14.80 -7.58
CA TRP A 210 4.47 14.52 -9.01
C TRP A 210 5.48 13.45 -9.42
N CYS A 211 5.09 12.56 -10.32
CA CYS A 211 5.95 11.56 -10.92
C CYS A 211 5.54 11.31 -12.38
N SER A 212 6.47 10.81 -13.18
CA SER A 212 6.25 10.53 -14.61
C SER A 212 5.29 9.35 -14.83
N SER A 213 5.35 8.36 -13.94
CA SER A 213 4.50 7.17 -14.00
C SER A 213 4.30 6.54 -12.62
N PRO A 214 3.28 5.73 -12.39
CA PRO A 214 3.19 4.89 -11.21
C PRO A 214 4.40 3.95 -11.13
N ARG A 215 5.11 3.98 -10.01
CA ARG A 215 6.12 2.95 -9.71
C ARG A 215 5.36 1.75 -9.14
N ALA A 216 4.75 0.98 -10.02
CA ALA A 216 3.96 -0.19 -9.68
C ALA A 216 4.72 -1.46 -10.03
N ASP A 217 4.74 -2.40 -9.09
CA ASP A 217 5.14 -3.79 -9.32
C ASP A 217 3.97 -4.67 -8.81
N PRO A 218 2.97 -4.93 -9.65
CA PRO A 218 1.78 -5.67 -9.23
C PRO A 218 2.10 -7.06 -8.72
N ALA A 219 3.23 -7.65 -9.15
CA ALA A 219 3.71 -8.93 -8.65
C ALA A 219 4.12 -8.91 -7.18
N SER A 220 4.37 -7.73 -6.58
CA SER A 220 4.65 -7.56 -5.15
C SER A 220 3.45 -7.09 -4.33
N ASP A 221 2.37 -6.58 -4.95
CA ASP A 221 1.19 -6.06 -4.24
C ASP A 221 0.32 -7.21 -3.74
N ILE A 222 0.20 -7.33 -2.41
CA ILE A 222 -0.52 -8.43 -1.73
C ILE A 222 -2.01 -8.51 -2.12
N LEU A 223 -2.60 -7.43 -2.62
CA LEU A 223 -4.00 -7.36 -3.05
C LEU A 223 -4.15 -7.37 -4.58
N SER A 224 -3.05 -7.50 -5.33
CA SER A 224 -3.11 -7.65 -6.79
C SER A 224 -3.46 -9.08 -7.18
N VAL A 225 -4.23 -9.24 -8.27
CA VAL A 225 -4.45 -10.53 -8.92
C VAL A 225 -3.17 -11.10 -9.53
N GLU A 226 -2.19 -10.23 -9.79
CA GLU A 226 -0.88 -10.56 -10.34
C GLU A 226 0.17 -10.87 -9.24
N PHE A 227 -0.23 -10.90 -7.97
CA PHE A 227 0.70 -11.17 -6.86
C PHE A 227 1.45 -12.48 -7.06
N HIS A 228 2.78 -12.40 -7.15
CA HIS A 228 3.62 -13.54 -7.48
C HIS A 228 4.08 -14.31 -6.23
N ARG A 229 3.27 -15.29 -5.80
CA ARG A 229 3.49 -16.08 -4.58
C ARG A 229 4.89 -16.72 -4.51
N GLY A 230 5.40 -17.28 -5.62
CA GLY A 230 6.73 -17.91 -5.65
C GLY A 230 7.87 -16.92 -5.42
N ARG A 231 7.73 -15.65 -5.86
CA ARG A 231 8.69 -14.57 -5.53
C ARG A 231 8.62 -14.20 -4.05
N ALA A 232 7.43 -14.11 -3.50
CA ALA A 232 7.20 -13.82 -2.09
C ALA A 232 7.77 -14.94 -1.19
N LEU A 233 7.52 -16.22 -1.51
CA LEU A 233 8.09 -17.37 -0.79
C LEU A 233 9.61 -17.36 -0.80
N ARG A 234 10.25 -17.12 -1.95
CA ARG A 234 11.72 -16.99 -2.00
C ARG A 234 12.25 -15.89 -1.09
N ALA A 235 11.55 -14.76 -1.00
CA ALA A 235 11.92 -13.68 -0.08
C ALA A 235 11.78 -14.10 1.38
N LEU A 236 10.74 -14.88 1.73
CA LEU A 236 10.53 -15.40 3.08
C LEU A 236 11.58 -16.41 3.52
N CYS A 237 12.23 -17.14 2.59
CA CYS A 237 13.32 -18.09 2.90
C CYS A 237 14.65 -17.41 3.31
N ALA A 238 14.70 -16.07 3.35
CA ALA A 238 15.91 -15.34 3.75
C ALA A 238 16.31 -15.60 5.22
N PRO A 239 17.60 -15.46 5.58
CA PRO A 239 18.06 -15.64 6.95
C PRO A 239 17.65 -14.51 7.89
N ASP A 240 17.01 -13.47 7.37
CA ASP A 240 16.50 -12.36 8.18
C ASP A 240 15.32 -12.78 9.06
N PRO A 241 15.11 -12.13 10.22
CA PRO A 241 13.89 -12.29 11.00
C PRO A 241 12.64 -12.07 10.13
N ILE A 242 11.70 -13.02 10.20
CA ILE A 242 10.53 -13.03 9.32
C ILE A 242 9.72 -11.72 9.39
N CYS A 243 9.67 -11.08 10.56
CA CYS A 243 8.96 -9.82 10.73
C CYS A 243 9.63 -8.63 10.00
N TYR A 244 10.90 -8.73 9.59
CA TYR A 244 11.57 -7.72 8.78
C TYR A 244 11.21 -7.90 7.30
N THR A 245 11.32 -9.14 6.83
CA THR A 245 11.00 -9.50 5.43
C THR A 245 9.57 -9.14 5.07
N LEU A 246 8.60 -9.40 5.96
CA LEU A 246 7.19 -9.06 5.75
C LEU A 246 6.93 -7.56 5.57
N LEU A 247 7.76 -6.69 6.11
CA LEU A 247 7.62 -5.24 5.98
C LEU A 247 8.31 -4.66 4.76
N ASP A 248 9.09 -5.47 4.02
CA ASP A 248 9.77 -5.04 2.81
C ASP A 248 8.77 -4.90 1.65
N GLN A 249 8.50 -3.65 1.29
CA GLN A 249 7.53 -3.32 0.24
C GLN A 249 7.96 -3.77 -1.17
N ARG A 250 9.21 -4.18 -1.38
CA ARG A 250 9.70 -4.78 -2.64
C ARG A 250 9.13 -6.17 -2.86
N HIS A 251 8.74 -6.86 -1.78
CA HIS A 251 8.22 -8.23 -1.80
C HIS A 251 6.76 -8.32 -1.35
N PHE A 252 6.35 -7.44 -0.42
CA PHE A 252 5.03 -7.42 0.22
C PHE A 252 4.45 -6.00 0.20
N SER A 253 4.27 -5.45 -1.01
CA SER A 253 3.69 -4.13 -1.16
C SER A 253 2.26 -4.11 -0.62
N GLY A 254 1.97 -3.11 0.22
CA GLY A 254 0.69 -3.00 0.92
C GLY A 254 0.68 -3.60 2.33
N LEU A 255 1.54 -4.56 2.63
CA LEU A 255 1.64 -5.16 3.96
C LEU A 255 2.27 -4.17 4.94
N GLY A 256 1.61 -3.94 6.06
CA GLY A 256 2.07 -3.03 7.10
C GLY A 256 2.17 -3.69 8.47
N ASN A 257 2.29 -2.86 9.50
CA ASN A 257 2.56 -3.36 10.84
C ASN A 257 1.36 -4.09 11.46
N ILE A 258 0.14 -3.69 11.14
CA ILE A 258 -1.07 -4.39 11.62
C ILE A 258 -1.12 -5.78 10.99
N ILE A 259 -1.07 -5.86 9.66
CA ILE A 259 -1.12 -7.13 8.93
C ILE A 259 0.02 -8.04 9.41
N LYS A 260 1.25 -7.54 9.50
CA LYS A 260 2.40 -8.32 9.98
C LYS A 260 2.13 -9.00 11.32
N ASN A 261 1.63 -8.29 12.31
CA ASN A 261 1.41 -8.86 13.64
C ASN A 261 0.32 -9.93 13.61
N GLU A 262 -0.80 -9.65 12.94
CA GLU A 262 -1.94 -10.56 12.87
C GLU A 262 -1.59 -11.85 12.12
N ILE A 263 -0.93 -11.76 10.98
CA ILE A 263 -0.59 -12.95 10.18
C ILE A 263 0.47 -13.84 10.83
N LEU A 264 1.43 -13.25 11.54
CA LEU A 264 2.41 -14.02 12.33
C LEU A 264 1.71 -14.81 13.46
N TYR A 265 0.73 -14.20 14.11
CA TYR A 265 -0.08 -14.89 15.11
C TYR A 265 -0.92 -16.00 14.49
N LEU A 266 -1.62 -15.73 13.39
CA LEU A 266 -2.44 -16.71 12.67
C LEU A 266 -1.60 -17.89 12.16
N ALA A 267 -0.41 -17.62 11.66
CA ALA A 267 0.53 -18.65 11.20
C ALA A 267 1.30 -19.33 12.34
N ARG A 268 1.15 -18.89 13.60
CA ARG A 268 1.86 -19.40 14.77
C ARG A 268 3.39 -19.32 14.67
N ILE A 269 3.89 -18.26 14.04
CA ILE A 269 5.32 -18.04 13.81
C ILE A 269 5.82 -16.93 14.73
N HIS A 270 6.91 -17.21 15.47
CA HIS A 270 7.55 -16.19 16.29
C HIS A 270 8.19 -15.10 15.41
N PRO A 271 7.98 -13.80 15.71
CA PRO A 271 8.38 -12.70 14.81
C PRO A 271 9.88 -12.63 14.50
N LEU A 272 10.73 -13.11 15.41
CA LEU A 272 12.19 -13.10 15.23
C LEU A 272 12.76 -14.40 14.66
N THR A 273 11.94 -15.40 14.34
CA THR A 273 12.42 -16.60 13.66
C THR A 273 12.99 -16.23 12.30
N PRO A 274 14.23 -16.62 11.99
CA PRO A 274 14.76 -16.48 10.63
C PRO A 274 13.92 -17.29 9.63
N GLY A 275 13.63 -16.69 8.48
CA GLY A 275 12.84 -17.39 7.45
C GLY A 275 13.48 -18.69 6.98
N SER A 276 14.82 -18.75 6.95
CA SER A 276 15.60 -19.93 6.57
C SER A 276 15.48 -21.11 7.53
N LEU A 277 14.95 -20.91 8.74
CA LEU A 277 14.73 -21.99 9.73
C LEU A 277 13.29 -22.52 9.70
N LEU A 278 12.41 -21.93 8.89
CA LEU A 278 11.01 -22.35 8.77
C LEU A 278 10.86 -23.39 7.66
N ALA A 279 10.01 -24.39 7.90
CA ALA A 279 9.63 -25.33 6.86
C ALA A 279 8.87 -24.61 5.73
N LEU A 280 8.96 -25.09 4.52
CA LEU A 280 8.27 -24.49 3.37
C LEU A 280 6.75 -24.41 3.62
N SER A 281 6.17 -25.44 4.23
CA SER A 281 4.75 -25.47 4.62
C SER A 281 4.35 -24.34 5.58
N ASP A 282 5.25 -23.93 6.49
CA ASP A 282 5.00 -22.83 7.41
C ASP A 282 5.04 -21.48 6.68
N LEU A 283 5.96 -21.33 5.73
CA LEU A 283 6.06 -20.13 4.88
C LEU A 283 4.87 -20.02 3.94
N GLU A 284 4.39 -21.12 3.37
CA GLU A 284 3.18 -21.15 2.54
C GLU A 284 1.95 -20.77 3.37
N ARG A 285 1.79 -21.34 4.57
CA ARG A 285 0.71 -20.98 5.51
C ARG A 285 0.77 -19.49 5.89
N LEU A 286 1.96 -18.94 6.16
CA LEU A 286 2.14 -17.52 6.45
C LEU A 286 1.68 -16.66 5.26
N LEU A 287 2.03 -17.06 4.05
CA LEU A 287 1.63 -16.36 2.83
C LEU A 287 0.12 -16.42 2.59
N ASP A 288 -0.51 -17.59 2.86
CA ASP A 288 -1.97 -17.73 2.82
C ASP A 288 -2.64 -16.80 3.83
N CYS A 289 -2.16 -16.77 5.08
CA CYS A 289 -2.65 -15.84 6.09
C CYS A 289 -2.50 -14.38 5.64
N ALA A 290 -1.39 -14.03 4.97
CA ALA A 290 -1.17 -12.66 4.51
C ALA A 290 -2.17 -12.23 3.43
N VAL A 291 -2.42 -13.07 2.43
CA VAL A 291 -3.38 -12.81 1.36
C VAL A 291 -4.81 -12.78 1.91
N GLN A 292 -5.18 -13.79 2.68
CA GLN A 292 -6.53 -13.92 3.24
C GLN A 292 -6.86 -12.75 4.17
N PHE A 293 -6.03 -12.48 5.17
CA PHE A 293 -6.26 -11.39 6.12
C PHE A 293 -6.38 -10.02 5.42
N SER A 294 -5.50 -9.77 4.44
CA SER A 294 -5.53 -8.50 3.70
C SER A 294 -6.82 -8.34 2.88
N SER A 295 -7.27 -9.42 2.23
CA SER A 295 -8.50 -9.44 1.44
C SER A 295 -9.76 -9.32 2.31
N GLU A 296 -9.82 -10.03 3.44
CA GLU A 296 -10.90 -9.94 4.41
C GLU A 296 -10.99 -8.53 5.04
N TRP A 297 -9.84 -7.96 5.39
CA TRP A 297 -9.81 -6.58 5.90
C TRP A 297 -10.31 -5.58 4.87
N LEU A 298 -9.93 -5.72 3.59
CA LEU A 298 -10.49 -4.89 2.52
C LEU A 298 -11.99 -5.07 2.40
N HIS A 299 -12.47 -6.30 2.35
CA HIS A 299 -13.91 -6.61 2.29
C HIS A 299 -14.67 -5.96 3.46
N ASN A 300 -14.21 -6.16 4.69
CA ASN A 300 -14.81 -5.57 5.89
C ASN A 300 -14.86 -4.03 5.81
N LYS A 301 -13.77 -3.40 5.34
CA LYS A 301 -13.75 -1.95 5.12
C LYS A 301 -14.77 -1.46 4.09
N LEU A 302 -15.02 -2.24 3.03
CA LEU A 302 -16.00 -1.90 2.00
C LEU A 302 -17.43 -2.06 2.53
N CYS A 303 -17.66 -3.06 3.38
CA CYS A 303 -18.92 -3.27 4.07
C CYS A 303 -19.13 -2.34 5.29
N GLY A 304 -18.25 -1.36 5.52
CA GLY A 304 -18.38 -0.43 6.66
C GLY A 304 -18.04 -1.05 8.02
N GLN A 305 -17.48 -2.25 8.01
CA GLN A 305 -17.08 -2.95 9.24
C GLN A 305 -15.68 -2.53 9.69
N GLY A 306 -15.47 -2.56 11.02
CA GLY A 306 -14.16 -2.28 11.61
C GLY A 306 -13.20 -3.46 11.49
N LEU A 307 -11.92 -3.19 11.74
CA LEU A 307 -10.91 -4.22 11.95
C LEU A 307 -10.97 -4.68 13.41
N HIS A 308 -10.97 -5.99 13.64
CA HIS A 308 -10.92 -6.61 14.97
C HIS A 308 -9.61 -7.37 15.15
N PRO A 309 -8.50 -6.68 15.54
CA PRO A 309 -7.22 -7.33 15.72
C PRO A 309 -7.26 -8.37 16.85
N GLN A 310 -6.53 -9.46 16.66
CA GLN A 310 -6.36 -10.52 17.65
C GLN A 310 -5.20 -10.25 18.61
N VAL A 311 -4.10 -9.67 18.11
CA VAL A 311 -2.90 -9.41 18.91
C VAL A 311 -2.40 -7.96 18.80
N TYR A 312 -2.66 -7.26 17.69
CA TYR A 312 -2.17 -5.91 17.50
C TYR A 312 -2.76 -4.94 18.54
N GLN A 313 -1.91 -4.34 19.37
CA GLN A 313 -2.28 -3.44 20.48
C GLN A 313 -3.22 -4.10 21.53
N LYS A 314 -3.12 -5.41 21.72
CA LYS A 314 -3.84 -6.15 22.76
C LYS A 314 -2.90 -6.51 23.89
N GLU A 315 -3.46 -6.86 25.05
CA GLU A 315 -2.73 -7.35 26.21
C GLU A 315 -2.73 -8.88 26.26
N GLN A 316 -3.75 -9.51 25.69
CA GLN A 316 -3.93 -10.95 25.63
C GLN A 316 -4.33 -11.40 24.22
N CYS A 317 -3.91 -12.61 23.84
CA CYS A 317 -4.38 -13.27 22.64
C CYS A 317 -5.79 -13.83 22.82
N PRO A 318 -6.49 -14.28 21.75
CA PRO A 318 -7.83 -14.87 21.85
C PRO A 318 -7.96 -16.07 22.79
N LEU A 319 -6.85 -16.77 23.08
CA LEU A 319 -6.81 -17.89 24.05
C LEU A 319 -6.56 -17.43 25.49
N GLY A 320 -6.49 -16.12 25.75
CA GLY A 320 -6.27 -15.55 27.07
C GLY A 320 -4.81 -15.50 27.54
N HIS A 321 -3.86 -15.87 26.69
CA HIS A 321 -2.44 -15.80 27.06
C HIS A 321 -1.94 -14.35 26.99
N PRO A 322 -1.09 -13.91 27.96
CA PRO A 322 -0.51 -12.59 27.93
C PRO A 322 0.39 -12.41 26.69
N LEU A 323 0.29 -11.24 26.05
CA LEU A 323 1.12 -10.90 24.90
C LEU A 323 2.41 -10.19 25.34
N MET A 324 3.48 -10.55 24.67
CA MET A 324 4.74 -9.81 24.72
C MET A 324 4.75 -8.70 23.67
N LYS A 325 5.54 -7.66 23.94
CA LYS A 325 5.77 -6.58 22.99
C LYS A 325 7.24 -6.17 22.96
N GLY A 326 7.75 -5.91 21.78
CA GLY A 326 9.14 -5.47 21.58
C GLY A 326 9.25 -4.61 20.32
N THR A 327 10.32 -3.82 20.25
CA THR A 327 10.57 -2.95 19.10
C THR A 327 11.68 -3.57 18.27
N PHE A 328 11.33 -4.06 17.06
CA PHE A 328 12.23 -4.79 16.18
C PHE A 328 12.35 -4.11 14.81
N GLY A 329 13.51 -4.28 14.18
CA GLY A 329 13.83 -3.81 12.85
C GLY A 329 15.32 -3.99 12.54
N PRO A 330 15.71 -3.95 11.27
CA PRO A 330 17.10 -4.11 10.88
C PRO A 330 17.99 -3.00 11.46
N SER A 331 19.27 -3.29 11.55
CA SER A 331 20.28 -2.30 11.99
C SER A 331 20.27 -1.10 11.03
N GLY A 332 20.17 0.12 11.57
CA GLY A 332 20.06 1.34 10.76
C GLY A 332 18.71 1.57 10.07
N GLY A 333 17.77 0.62 10.15
CA GLY A 333 16.44 0.71 9.55
C GLY A 333 15.33 1.13 10.53
N PHE A 334 14.12 1.23 10.01
CA PHE A 334 12.95 1.56 10.81
C PHE A 334 12.56 0.40 11.74
N LYS A 335 12.59 0.68 13.03
CA LYS A 335 12.09 -0.26 14.03
C LYS A 335 10.57 -0.13 14.19
N ARG A 336 9.90 -1.28 14.39
CA ARG A 336 8.45 -1.35 14.57
C ARG A 336 8.10 -2.10 15.85
N LEU A 337 7.13 -1.55 16.59
CA LEU A 337 6.57 -2.24 17.75
C LEU A 337 5.81 -3.48 17.27
N THR A 338 6.12 -4.60 17.86
CA THR A 338 5.63 -5.93 17.49
C THR A 338 5.01 -6.58 18.73
N TRP A 339 3.85 -7.21 18.54
CA TRP A 339 3.14 -7.98 19.57
C TRP A 339 3.17 -9.45 19.18
N TRP A 340 3.37 -10.35 20.12
CA TRP A 340 3.30 -11.78 19.90
C TRP A 340 2.91 -12.53 21.19
N CYS A 341 2.34 -13.72 21.01
CA CYS A 341 2.05 -14.64 22.12
C CYS A 341 3.17 -15.67 22.24
N PRO A 342 3.94 -15.71 23.35
CA PRO A 342 5.05 -16.66 23.49
C PRO A 342 4.59 -18.13 23.56
N GLN A 343 3.32 -18.37 23.93
CA GLN A 343 2.77 -19.73 23.98
C GLN A 343 2.22 -20.19 22.61
N CYS A 344 1.60 -19.28 21.84
CA CYS A 344 1.04 -19.63 20.54
C CYS A 344 2.06 -19.54 19.39
N GLN A 345 3.15 -18.80 19.59
CA GLN A 345 4.22 -18.53 18.64
C GLN A 345 5.58 -18.90 19.25
N PRO A 346 5.88 -20.20 19.39
CA PRO A 346 7.13 -20.65 20.01
C PRO A 346 8.34 -20.22 19.17
N VAL A 347 9.47 -20.02 19.83
CA VAL A 347 10.77 -19.77 19.18
C VAL A 347 11.24 -21.07 18.55
N VAL A 348 11.58 -21.04 17.26
CA VAL A 348 12.28 -22.16 16.59
C VAL A 348 13.78 -21.93 16.78
N LEU A 349 14.45 -22.90 17.40
CA LEU A 349 15.90 -22.88 17.61
C LEU A 349 16.60 -23.62 16.44
N PRO A 350 17.85 -23.24 16.10
CA PRO A 350 18.64 -24.01 15.16
C PRO A 350 18.86 -25.43 15.73
N GLY A 351 18.33 -26.44 15.07
CA GLY A 351 18.40 -27.84 15.52
C GLY A 351 17.06 -28.52 15.77
N ASP A 352 15.95 -27.77 15.86
CA ASP A 352 14.60 -28.35 16.02
C ASP A 352 13.97 -28.82 14.68
N GLY A 353 14.74 -28.81 13.58
CA GLY A 353 14.30 -29.22 12.26
C GLY A 353 14.38 -30.72 12.07
N ASP A 354 13.20 -31.31 11.93
CA ASP A 354 12.85 -32.64 11.41
C ASP A 354 13.47 -33.87 12.09
N PRO A 355 12.69 -34.65 12.85
CA PRO A 355 13.09 -36.03 13.11
C PRO A 355 13.01 -36.77 11.77
N SER A 356 14.18 -37.16 11.26
CA SER A 356 14.31 -38.11 10.14
C SER A 356 13.33 -39.26 10.32
N PRO A 357 12.64 -39.71 9.27
CA PRO A 357 11.81 -40.91 9.38
C PRO A 357 12.69 -42.09 9.78
N VAL A 358 12.39 -42.63 10.95
CA VAL A 358 12.96 -43.89 11.40
C VAL A 358 12.47 -44.94 10.40
N THR A 359 13.37 -45.38 9.53
CA THR A 359 13.17 -46.61 8.71
C THR A 359 13.26 -47.80 9.66
N GLU A 360 12.13 -48.41 9.95
CA GLU A 360 12.04 -49.85 10.27
C GLU A 360 11.75 -50.67 9.02
#